data_0a8853b950688d10d741079bc18b6a51
#
_entry.id   0a8853b950688d10d741079bc18b6a51
#
_cell.length_a   1.000
_cell.length_b   1.000
_cell.length_c   1.000
_cell.angle_alpha   90.00
_cell.angle_beta   90.00
_cell.angle_gamma   90.00
#
_symmetry.space_group_name_H-M   'P 1'
#
loop_
_entity.id
_entity.type
_entity.pdbx_description
1 polymer ?
#
loop_
_entity_poly.entity_id
_entity_poly.type
_entity_poly.pdbx_seq_one_letter_code
_entity_poly.pdbx_strand_id
1 'polypeptide(L)'
;MSNTAMQEQDYEKDVKVDFSIWKRLLSYVFRYKKTAIALMLCNVGIAVIDILYPLMSQYAIDNFVEKGTTAGIGWFIALYIAFIALQALGVYSFIVKAGKLEMSVSYDMRREAFQKLQELSFSFYDRTAVGYLMARMISDVGSLSEMMAWSFVDLLWASTYVIGVVIAMFAMNWKLALLIMIVIPPLAVISVFFQKKILKYQRRVRKTNSRITGAFNEGIRGAMTTKTLVREDANYSEFKQLSSEMKRDSIRSALLSALFMPIVMFLGSIGTAIALHRGGIDVMGGIITFGTLSAFISYATNFFEPIQQLAGILAEMQSAQASAERVVSLIDTPCEIVDSPEVVAKYGDSFNPKRENWEPIKGDVDFEHVSFAYKEGEKVLKDFNLHVKAGETIALVGETGAGKSTIVNLVCRFYEPTEGRVLIDGRDYRERSQLWLQSSLGYVLQTPHLFSGTIADNIRYGRKDATDEEVRAAARMVHAEEFILRQDKGYDTEVGEGGVRLSTGEKQLISFARVILADPRIFVLDEATSSIDTETEQLIQDAITTVLDNRTSFIVAHRLSTIRNADRILVIRGGEITEQGTHSELIAKHGYYYDLYTTQFREEASDAILSE
;
A
#
# COMPACT_ATOMS: atom_id res chain seq x y z
N MET A 1 10.23 18.99 0.99
CA MET A 1 10.44 18.29 2.29
C MET A 1 10.69 16.83 1.98
N SER A 2 11.77 16.23 2.47
CA SER A 2 12.14 14.86 2.12
C SER A 2 11.09 13.86 2.62
N ASN A 3 10.87 12.76 1.87
CA ASN A 3 9.97 11.66 2.25
C ASN A 3 10.21 11.12 3.68
N THR A 4 11.40 11.25 4.19
CA THR A 4 11.80 10.88 5.55
C THR A 4 11.12 11.78 6.61
N ALA A 5 10.95 13.07 6.34
CA ALA A 5 10.31 14.00 7.26
C ALA A 5 8.78 13.78 7.37
N MET A 6 8.12 13.35 6.29
CA MET A 6 6.71 12.95 6.35
C MET A 6 6.51 11.65 7.15
N GLN A 7 7.39 10.66 6.98
CA GLN A 7 7.36 9.44 7.77
C GLN A 7 7.64 9.68 9.27
N GLU A 8 8.53 10.62 9.60
CA GLU A 8 8.82 10.95 11.01
C GLU A 8 7.67 11.64 11.73
N GLN A 9 6.89 12.48 11.04
CA GLN A 9 5.72 13.16 11.64
C GLN A 9 4.57 12.21 11.97
N ASP A 10 4.41 11.10 11.26
CA ASP A 10 3.34 10.11 11.51
C ASP A 10 3.56 9.29 12.80
N TYR A 11 4.80 9.21 13.31
CA TYR A 11 5.11 8.45 14.53
C TYR A 11 4.99 9.26 15.84
N GLU A 12 4.90 10.59 15.77
CA GLU A 12 4.93 11.46 16.97
C GLU A 12 3.58 11.97 17.46
N LYS A 13 2.52 11.87 16.65
CA LYS A 13 1.20 12.31 17.07
C LYS A 13 0.58 11.32 18.05
N ASP A 14 0.16 11.80 19.23
CA ASP A 14 -0.82 11.09 20.06
C ASP A 14 -2.15 11.07 19.30
N VAL A 15 -2.34 10.03 18.47
CA VAL A 15 -3.51 9.87 17.63
C VAL A 15 -4.70 9.58 18.56
N LYS A 16 -5.62 10.52 18.64
CA LYS A 16 -6.91 10.29 19.30
C LYS A 16 -7.70 9.29 18.46
N VAL A 17 -8.32 8.33 19.11
CA VAL A 17 -9.18 7.35 18.44
C VAL A 17 -10.34 8.07 17.77
N ASP A 18 -10.42 8.01 16.45
CA ASP A 18 -11.53 8.56 15.67
C ASP A 18 -12.58 7.47 15.41
N PHE A 19 -13.68 7.57 16.14
CA PHE A 19 -14.79 6.61 16.03
C PHE A 19 -15.45 6.59 14.65
N SER A 20 -15.32 7.64 13.84
CA SER A 20 -15.89 7.67 12.49
C SER A 20 -15.20 6.67 11.57
N ILE A 21 -13.86 6.61 11.64
CA ILE A 21 -13.02 5.67 10.90
C ILE A 21 -13.33 4.23 11.34
N TRP A 22 -13.42 4.00 12.65
CA TRP A 22 -13.75 2.68 13.18
C TRP A 22 -15.15 2.22 12.78
N LYS A 23 -16.15 3.11 12.76
CA LYS A 23 -17.49 2.79 12.25
C LYS A 23 -17.45 2.34 10.79
N ARG A 24 -16.64 2.99 9.96
CA ARG A 24 -16.45 2.60 8.57
C ARG A 24 -15.77 1.24 8.45
N LEU A 25 -14.68 1.02 9.18
CA LEU A 25 -13.99 -0.26 9.20
C LEU A 25 -14.89 -1.40 9.67
N LEU A 26 -15.69 -1.18 10.72
CA LEU A 26 -16.69 -2.16 11.17
C LEU A 26 -17.71 -2.53 10.08
N SER A 27 -17.97 -1.66 9.10
CA SER A 27 -18.85 -1.99 7.98
C SER A 27 -18.36 -3.20 7.17
N TYR A 28 -17.04 -3.40 7.07
CA TYR A 28 -16.46 -4.60 6.44
C TYR A 28 -16.79 -5.88 7.23
N VAL A 29 -16.73 -5.82 8.56
CA VAL A 29 -17.13 -6.94 9.43
C VAL A 29 -18.61 -7.24 9.29
N PHE A 30 -19.46 -6.20 9.19
CA PHE A 30 -20.91 -6.36 9.02
C PHE A 30 -21.33 -6.96 7.67
N ARG A 31 -20.48 -6.93 6.65
CA ARG A 31 -20.72 -7.71 5.42
C ARG A 31 -20.79 -9.21 5.72
N TYR A 32 -20.05 -9.68 6.72
CA TYR A 32 -19.96 -11.08 7.17
C TYR A 32 -20.71 -11.33 8.49
N LYS A 33 -21.86 -10.65 8.71
CA LYS A 33 -22.62 -10.65 9.96
C LYS A 33 -22.89 -12.05 10.52
N LYS A 34 -23.17 -13.07 9.68
CA LYS A 34 -23.40 -14.45 10.14
C LYS A 34 -22.15 -15.04 10.82
N THR A 35 -20.98 -14.86 10.21
CA THR A 35 -19.70 -15.33 10.75
C THR A 35 -19.32 -14.54 12.00
N ALA A 36 -19.50 -13.22 12.00
CA ALA A 36 -19.21 -12.35 13.14
C ALA A 36 -20.10 -12.68 14.35
N ILE A 37 -21.41 -12.84 14.16
CA ILE A 37 -22.35 -13.23 15.24
C ILE A 37 -21.99 -14.62 15.79
N ALA A 38 -21.73 -15.59 14.90
CA ALA A 38 -21.37 -16.95 15.34
C ALA A 38 -20.02 -16.94 16.10
N LEU A 39 -19.07 -16.11 15.70
CA LEU A 39 -17.79 -15.89 16.38
C LEU A 39 -18.01 -15.31 17.79
N MET A 40 -18.83 -14.24 17.91
CA MET A 40 -19.18 -13.63 19.20
C MET A 40 -19.87 -14.62 20.14
N LEU A 41 -20.84 -15.40 19.62
CA LEU A 41 -21.54 -16.41 20.43
C LEU A 41 -20.61 -17.53 20.91
N CYS A 42 -19.70 -18.02 20.05
CA CYS A 42 -18.71 -19.01 20.46
C CYS A 42 -17.82 -18.45 21.57
N ASN A 43 -17.38 -17.19 21.44
CA ASN A 43 -16.47 -16.56 22.40
C ASN A 43 -17.15 -16.31 23.76
N VAL A 44 -18.39 -15.82 23.75
CA VAL A 44 -19.20 -15.69 24.98
C VAL A 44 -19.44 -17.07 25.62
N GLY A 45 -19.71 -18.11 24.82
CA GLY A 45 -19.85 -19.48 25.31
C GLY A 45 -18.58 -20.00 25.99
N ILE A 46 -17.40 -19.73 25.41
CA ILE A 46 -16.11 -20.08 26.02
C ILE A 46 -15.95 -19.35 27.36
N ALA A 47 -16.19 -18.02 27.40
CA ALA A 47 -16.11 -17.25 28.63
C ALA A 47 -17.03 -17.78 29.74
N VAL A 48 -18.26 -18.19 29.39
CA VAL A 48 -19.20 -18.79 30.35
C VAL A 48 -18.67 -20.11 30.89
N ILE A 49 -18.09 -20.96 30.04
CA ILE A 49 -17.48 -22.23 30.49
C ILE A 49 -16.32 -21.96 31.40
N ASP A 50 -15.44 -21.00 31.10
CA ASP A 50 -14.31 -20.60 31.92
C ASP A 50 -14.75 -20.13 33.33
N ILE A 51 -15.91 -19.44 33.42
CA ILE A 51 -16.53 -19.01 34.68
C ILE A 51 -17.08 -20.22 35.46
N LEU A 52 -17.59 -21.23 34.77
CA LEU A 52 -18.19 -22.42 35.43
C LEU A 52 -17.16 -23.38 36.01
N TYR A 53 -15.94 -23.45 35.52
CA TYR A 53 -14.93 -24.38 36.05
C TYR A 53 -14.65 -24.23 37.55
N PRO A 54 -14.42 -23.04 38.12
CA PRO A 54 -14.26 -22.89 39.57
C PRO A 54 -15.52 -23.28 40.35
N LEU A 55 -16.72 -23.07 39.83
CA LEU A 55 -18.00 -23.50 40.45
C LEU A 55 -18.13 -25.01 40.44
N MET A 56 -17.71 -25.69 39.38
CA MET A 56 -17.68 -27.14 39.30
C MET A 56 -16.67 -27.72 40.31
N SER A 57 -15.50 -27.08 40.44
CA SER A 57 -14.50 -27.45 41.46
C SER A 57 -15.08 -27.27 42.87
N GLN A 58 -15.79 -26.17 43.15
CA GLN A 58 -16.52 -25.97 44.39
C GLN A 58 -17.49 -27.11 44.66
N TYR A 59 -18.34 -27.45 43.69
CA TYR A 59 -19.32 -28.51 43.82
C TYR A 59 -18.64 -29.87 44.14
N ALA A 60 -17.54 -30.17 43.46
CA ALA A 60 -16.78 -31.41 43.69
C ALA A 60 -16.21 -31.49 45.09
N ILE A 61 -15.64 -30.41 45.60
CA ILE A 61 -15.06 -30.36 46.95
C ILE A 61 -16.16 -30.52 48.00
N ASP A 62 -17.24 -29.75 47.91
CA ASP A 62 -18.31 -29.72 48.91
C ASP A 62 -19.12 -31.02 48.94
N ASN A 63 -19.29 -31.73 47.83
CA ASN A 63 -20.16 -32.89 47.74
C ASN A 63 -19.43 -34.23 47.76
N PHE A 64 -18.20 -34.30 47.28
CA PHE A 64 -17.45 -35.57 47.26
C PHE A 64 -16.34 -35.59 48.28
N VAL A 65 -15.52 -34.52 48.39
CA VAL A 65 -14.36 -34.53 49.29
C VAL A 65 -14.80 -34.31 50.73
N GLU A 66 -15.59 -33.28 51.02
CA GLU A 66 -16.03 -32.92 52.37
C GLU A 66 -16.98 -33.98 52.96
N LYS A 67 -17.88 -34.55 52.15
CA LYS A 67 -18.82 -35.61 52.57
C LYS A 67 -18.20 -37.01 52.55
N GLY A 68 -16.99 -37.19 52.02
CA GLY A 68 -16.31 -38.47 51.93
C GLY A 68 -17.08 -39.52 51.10
N THR A 69 -17.88 -39.11 50.11
CA THR A 69 -18.72 -40.01 49.30
C THR A 69 -18.34 -39.98 47.84
N THR A 70 -18.44 -41.15 47.20
CA THR A 70 -18.25 -41.30 45.74
C THR A 70 -19.56 -41.40 44.99
N ALA A 71 -20.71 -41.30 45.69
CA ALA A 71 -22.02 -41.40 45.10
C ALA A 71 -22.26 -40.23 44.09
N GLY A 72 -22.49 -40.56 42.81
CA GLY A 72 -22.69 -39.61 41.74
C GLY A 72 -21.41 -39.07 41.08
N ILE A 73 -20.23 -39.44 41.51
CA ILE A 73 -18.94 -38.94 40.95
C ILE A 73 -18.80 -39.29 39.46
N GLY A 74 -19.30 -40.48 39.04
CA GLY A 74 -19.28 -40.87 37.62
C GLY A 74 -20.08 -39.92 36.72
N TRP A 75 -21.24 -39.44 37.19
CA TRP A 75 -22.07 -38.49 36.48
C TRP A 75 -21.42 -37.10 36.41
N PHE A 76 -20.76 -36.69 37.51
CA PHE A 76 -20.01 -35.46 37.58
C PHE A 76 -18.79 -35.48 36.62
N ILE A 77 -18.03 -36.58 36.58
CA ILE A 77 -16.91 -36.75 35.65
C ILE A 77 -17.39 -36.70 34.20
N ALA A 78 -18.51 -37.37 33.87
CA ALA A 78 -19.10 -37.33 32.53
C ALA A 78 -19.48 -35.90 32.11
N LEU A 79 -20.10 -35.14 33.05
CA LEU A 79 -20.45 -33.73 32.81
C LEU A 79 -19.19 -32.86 32.63
N TYR A 80 -18.18 -33.06 33.45
CA TYR A 80 -16.92 -32.31 33.37
C TYR A 80 -16.20 -32.55 32.03
N ILE A 81 -16.14 -33.82 31.59
CA ILE A 81 -15.60 -34.19 30.27
C ILE A 81 -16.43 -33.54 29.14
N ALA A 82 -17.75 -33.51 29.27
CA ALA A 82 -18.63 -32.87 28.30
C ALA A 82 -18.34 -31.35 28.18
N PHE A 83 -18.10 -30.66 29.30
CA PHE A 83 -17.69 -29.25 29.30
C PHE A 83 -16.33 -29.04 28.63
N ILE A 84 -15.33 -29.90 28.92
CA ILE A 84 -14.03 -29.82 28.23
C ILE A 84 -14.18 -30.03 26.73
N ALA A 85 -14.97 -31.05 26.31
CA ALA A 85 -15.22 -31.30 24.89
C ALA A 85 -15.95 -30.12 24.21
N LEU A 86 -16.93 -29.53 24.89
CA LEU A 86 -17.67 -28.36 24.40
C LEU A 86 -16.73 -27.15 24.29
N GLN A 87 -15.86 -26.92 25.25
CA GLN A 87 -14.85 -25.85 25.20
C GLN A 87 -13.88 -26.06 24.05
N ALA A 88 -13.33 -27.26 23.88
CA ALA A 88 -12.42 -27.58 22.79
C ALA A 88 -13.09 -27.34 21.41
N LEU A 89 -14.35 -27.76 21.24
CA LEU A 89 -15.13 -27.51 20.04
C LEU A 89 -15.40 -26.01 19.84
N GLY A 90 -15.68 -25.29 20.93
CA GLY A 90 -15.87 -23.85 20.95
C GLY A 90 -14.61 -23.11 20.50
N VAL A 91 -13.46 -23.44 21.05
CA VAL A 91 -12.14 -22.87 20.70
C VAL A 91 -11.79 -23.17 19.24
N TYR A 92 -11.95 -24.42 18.81
CA TYR A 92 -11.75 -24.79 17.40
C TYR A 92 -12.65 -23.95 16.46
N SER A 93 -13.94 -23.87 16.79
CA SER A 93 -14.91 -23.10 15.99
C SER A 93 -14.58 -21.60 15.98
N PHE A 94 -14.12 -21.07 17.11
CA PHE A 94 -13.65 -19.69 17.25
C PHE A 94 -12.47 -19.41 16.34
N ILE A 95 -11.38 -20.19 16.41
CA ILE A 95 -10.17 -20.00 15.62
C ILE A 95 -10.48 -20.03 14.11
N VAL A 96 -11.25 -21.05 13.66
CA VAL A 96 -11.63 -21.17 12.24
C VAL A 96 -12.46 -19.99 11.76
N LYS A 97 -13.43 -19.52 12.57
CA LYS A 97 -14.29 -18.39 12.19
C LYS A 97 -13.54 -17.07 12.25
N ALA A 98 -12.64 -16.86 13.22
CA ALA A 98 -11.81 -15.66 13.34
C ALA A 98 -10.87 -15.56 12.14
N GLY A 99 -10.14 -16.63 11.79
CA GLY A 99 -9.27 -16.66 10.62
C GLY A 99 -10.04 -16.45 9.31
N LYS A 100 -11.25 -17.04 9.18
CA LYS A 100 -12.11 -16.81 8.00
C LYS A 100 -12.56 -15.34 7.91
N LEU A 101 -12.92 -14.73 9.02
CA LEU A 101 -13.34 -13.33 9.07
C LEU A 101 -12.17 -12.41 8.70
N GLU A 102 -10.99 -12.64 9.29
CA GLU A 102 -9.75 -11.91 9.01
C GLU A 102 -9.41 -11.92 7.51
N MET A 103 -9.34 -13.12 6.92
CA MET A 103 -9.01 -13.25 5.49
C MET A 103 -10.06 -12.61 4.59
N SER A 104 -11.35 -12.70 4.94
CA SER A 104 -12.43 -12.10 4.16
C SER A 104 -12.41 -10.57 4.21
N VAL A 105 -12.18 -9.99 5.38
CA VAL A 105 -12.03 -8.54 5.56
C VAL A 105 -10.78 -8.03 4.84
N SER A 106 -9.66 -8.74 4.99
CA SER A 106 -8.41 -8.42 4.30
C SER A 106 -8.57 -8.44 2.78
N TYR A 107 -9.27 -9.44 2.25
CA TYR A 107 -9.58 -9.55 0.82
C TYR A 107 -10.40 -8.35 0.33
N ASP A 108 -11.50 -8.02 1.03
CA ASP A 108 -12.36 -6.89 0.63
C ASP A 108 -11.62 -5.57 0.66
N MET A 109 -10.85 -5.30 1.73
CA MET A 109 -10.06 -4.07 1.86
C MET A 109 -8.98 -3.95 0.78
N ARG A 110 -8.23 -5.04 0.51
CA ARG A 110 -7.21 -5.05 -0.54
C ARG A 110 -7.82 -4.85 -1.91
N ARG A 111 -8.94 -5.52 -2.20
CA ARG A 111 -9.64 -5.38 -3.47
C ARG A 111 -10.10 -3.94 -3.70
N GLU A 112 -10.73 -3.32 -2.69
CA GLU A 112 -11.24 -1.95 -2.78
C GLU A 112 -10.10 -0.93 -2.90
N ALA A 113 -9.02 -1.10 -2.12
CA ALA A 113 -7.84 -0.26 -2.22
C ALA A 113 -7.11 -0.43 -3.57
N PHE A 114 -6.99 -1.65 -4.09
CA PHE A 114 -6.38 -1.89 -5.39
C PHE A 114 -7.23 -1.34 -6.53
N GLN A 115 -8.57 -1.52 -6.45
CA GLN A 115 -9.49 -0.90 -7.41
C GLN A 115 -9.30 0.62 -7.42
N LYS A 116 -9.22 1.23 -6.23
CA LYS A 116 -8.97 2.68 -6.11
C LYS A 116 -7.66 3.10 -6.74
N LEU A 117 -6.58 2.33 -6.53
CA LEU A 117 -5.30 2.59 -7.19
C LEU A 117 -5.42 2.58 -8.72
N GLN A 118 -6.24 1.71 -9.31
CA GLN A 118 -6.45 1.71 -10.77
C GLN A 118 -7.26 2.91 -11.29
N GLU A 119 -8.03 3.59 -10.43
CA GLU A 119 -8.83 4.77 -10.76
C GLU A 119 -8.07 6.09 -10.59
N LEU A 120 -7.00 6.10 -9.79
CA LEU A 120 -6.28 7.33 -9.47
C LEU A 120 -5.48 7.85 -10.66
N SER A 121 -5.46 9.18 -10.80
CA SER A 121 -4.76 9.89 -11.86
C SER A 121 -3.23 9.85 -11.71
N PHE A 122 -2.51 10.14 -12.78
CA PHE A 122 -1.04 10.20 -12.79
C PHE A 122 -0.47 11.17 -11.75
N SER A 123 -1.13 12.29 -11.51
CA SER A 123 -0.73 13.29 -10.50
C SER A 123 -0.57 12.70 -9.10
N PHE A 124 -1.37 11.69 -8.75
CA PHE A 124 -1.25 10.99 -7.48
C PHE A 124 0.05 10.18 -7.40
N TYR A 125 0.40 9.46 -8.48
CA TYR A 125 1.60 8.64 -8.55
C TYR A 125 2.88 9.46 -8.59
N ASP A 126 2.86 10.62 -9.24
CA ASP A 126 4.00 11.55 -9.28
C ASP A 126 4.35 12.11 -7.89
N ARG A 127 3.36 12.20 -7.00
CA ARG A 127 3.53 12.76 -5.64
C ARG A 127 3.68 11.69 -4.56
N THR A 128 3.40 10.43 -4.87
CA THR A 128 3.30 9.36 -3.86
C THR A 128 4.32 8.27 -4.13
N ALA A 129 5.18 8.01 -3.15
CA ALA A 129 6.21 6.96 -3.26
C ALA A 129 5.58 5.56 -3.31
N VAL A 130 6.05 4.70 -4.22
CA VAL A 130 5.56 3.32 -4.39
C VAL A 130 5.65 2.51 -3.09
N GLY A 131 6.77 2.62 -2.36
CA GLY A 131 6.95 1.92 -1.07
C GLY A 131 5.90 2.28 -0.02
N TYR A 132 5.40 3.52 -0.05
CA TYR A 132 4.32 3.98 0.82
C TYR A 132 2.98 3.31 0.47
N LEU A 133 2.68 3.11 -0.82
CA LEU A 133 1.48 2.41 -1.28
C LEU A 133 1.55 0.91 -0.94
N MET A 134 2.72 0.29 -1.17
CA MET A 134 2.94 -1.11 -0.84
C MET A 134 2.76 -1.40 0.65
N ALA A 135 3.26 -0.51 1.53
CA ALA A 135 3.07 -0.65 2.97
C ALA A 135 1.58 -0.64 3.36
N ARG A 136 0.77 0.21 2.71
CA ARG A 136 -0.69 0.24 2.94
C ARG A 136 -1.38 -1.04 2.52
N MET A 137 -1.04 -1.52 1.32
CA MET A 137 -1.68 -2.72 0.75
C MET A 137 -1.33 -4.01 1.51
N ILE A 138 -0.14 -4.08 2.08
CA ILE A 138 0.37 -5.31 2.72
C ILE A 138 0.24 -5.23 4.24
N SER A 139 0.96 -4.30 4.88
CA SER A 139 1.08 -4.29 6.34
C SER A 139 -0.09 -3.59 7.04
N ASP A 140 -0.54 -2.43 6.54
CA ASP A 140 -1.63 -1.69 7.20
C ASP A 140 -2.96 -2.46 7.11
N VAL A 141 -3.30 -2.99 5.93
CA VAL A 141 -4.52 -3.82 5.76
C VAL A 141 -4.42 -5.10 6.59
N GLY A 142 -3.24 -5.75 6.63
CA GLY A 142 -3.02 -6.94 7.46
C GLY A 142 -3.29 -6.67 8.94
N SER A 143 -2.65 -5.66 9.51
CA SER A 143 -2.82 -5.27 10.92
C SER A 143 -4.26 -4.91 11.27
N LEU A 144 -4.97 -4.21 10.36
CA LEU A 144 -6.37 -3.86 10.58
C LEU A 144 -7.28 -5.09 10.56
N SER A 145 -7.07 -6.01 9.61
CA SER A 145 -7.88 -7.23 9.49
C SER A 145 -7.68 -8.14 10.70
N GLU A 146 -6.44 -8.31 11.16
CA GLU A 146 -6.08 -9.05 12.35
C GLU A 146 -6.78 -8.46 13.58
N MET A 147 -6.64 -7.15 13.79
CA MET A 147 -7.27 -6.49 14.92
C MET A 147 -8.80 -6.63 14.92
N MET A 148 -9.44 -6.51 13.76
CA MET A 148 -10.90 -6.62 13.63
C MET A 148 -11.42 -8.03 13.93
N ALA A 149 -10.63 -9.06 13.60
CA ALA A 149 -11.04 -10.43 13.78
C ALA A 149 -10.70 -11.01 15.15
N TRP A 150 -9.59 -10.55 15.77
CA TRP A 150 -9.09 -11.10 17.03
C TRP A 150 -9.26 -10.14 18.20
N SER A 151 -8.72 -8.92 18.14
CA SER A 151 -8.70 -8.02 19.31
C SER A 151 -10.09 -7.59 19.75
N PHE A 152 -11.05 -7.35 18.84
CA PHE A 152 -12.43 -7.05 19.23
C PHE A 152 -13.13 -8.23 19.88
N VAL A 153 -12.80 -9.45 19.48
CA VAL A 153 -13.41 -10.67 20.03
C VAL A 153 -12.80 -10.99 21.39
N ASP A 154 -11.49 -10.79 21.54
CA ASP A 154 -10.80 -10.90 22.83
C ASP A 154 -11.33 -9.86 23.84
N LEU A 155 -11.65 -8.63 23.38
CA LEU A 155 -12.32 -7.62 24.20
C LEU A 155 -13.66 -8.12 24.72
N LEU A 156 -14.44 -8.80 23.87
CA LEU A 156 -15.73 -9.38 24.26
C LEU A 156 -15.56 -10.51 25.28
N TRP A 157 -14.61 -11.43 25.04
CA TRP A 157 -14.29 -12.50 25.98
C TRP A 157 -13.86 -11.95 27.34
N ALA A 158 -12.87 -11.07 27.37
CA ALA A 158 -12.35 -10.50 28.60
C ALA A 158 -13.44 -9.74 29.38
N SER A 159 -14.28 -8.96 28.67
CA SER A 159 -15.40 -8.23 29.29
C SER A 159 -16.44 -9.20 29.87
N THR A 160 -16.83 -10.23 29.11
CA THR A 160 -17.81 -11.23 29.55
C THR A 160 -17.29 -12.01 30.74
N TYR A 161 -16.01 -12.43 30.72
CA TYR A 161 -15.35 -13.15 31.80
C TYR A 161 -15.30 -12.31 33.08
N VAL A 162 -14.81 -11.05 33.01
CA VAL A 162 -14.71 -10.14 34.15
C VAL A 162 -16.08 -9.91 34.79
N ILE A 163 -17.10 -9.58 33.99
CA ILE A 163 -18.46 -9.35 34.47
C ILE A 163 -19.01 -10.64 35.11
N GLY A 164 -18.86 -11.78 34.45
CA GLY A 164 -19.37 -13.05 34.95
C GLY A 164 -18.71 -13.51 36.25
N VAL A 165 -17.38 -13.37 36.37
CA VAL A 165 -16.65 -13.68 37.62
C VAL A 165 -17.10 -12.76 38.76
N VAL A 166 -17.26 -11.45 38.48
CA VAL A 166 -17.80 -10.51 39.49
C VAL A 166 -19.18 -10.96 39.97
N ILE A 167 -20.09 -11.26 39.05
CA ILE A 167 -21.43 -11.76 39.40
C ILE A 167 -21.34 -13.03 40.21
N ALA A 168 -20.53 -14.03 39.82
CA ALA A 168 -20.35 -15.28 40.55
C ALA A 168 -19.81 -15.06 41.96
N MET A 169 -18.78 -14.23 42.13
CA MET A 169 -18.22 -13.91 43.45
C MET A 169 -19.24 -13.21 44.36
N PHE A 170 -20.00 -12.24 43.85
CA PHE A 170 -21.03 -11.56 44.63
C PHE A 170 -22.19 -12.50 45.02
N ALA A 171 -22.58 -13.40 44.12
CA ALA A 171 -23.64 -14.38 44.39
C ALA A 171 -23.22 -15.42 45.49
N MET A 172 -21.93 -15.76 45.56
CA MET A 172 -21.42 -16.69 46.59
C MET A 172 -21.25 -15.99 47.95
N ASN A 173 -20.52 -14.91 48.03
CA ASN A 173 -20.34 -14.12 49.25
C ASN A 173 -19.94 -12.68 48.93
N TRP A 174 -20.88 -11.74 49.07
CA TRP A 174 -20.66 -10.35 48.70
C TRP A 174 -19.59 -9.63 49.57
N LYS A 175 -19.41 -10.03 50.84
CA LYS A 175 -18.41 -9.41 51.73
C LYS A 175 -16.98 -9.81 51.32
N LEU A 176 -16.77 -11.08 51.04
CA LEU A 176 -15.48 -11.59 50.57
C LEU A 176 -15.18 -11.06 49.15
N ALA A 177 -16.18 -10.99 48.29
CA ALA A 177 -16.04 -10.40 46.95
C ALA A 177 -15.56 -8.94 47.01
N LEU A 178 -16.19 -8.10 47.86
CA LEU A 178 -15.77 -6.70 48.01
C LEU A 178 -14.32 -6.58 48.48
N LEU A 179 -13.87 -7.44 49.41
CA LEU A 179 -12.47 -7.41 49.90
C LEU A 179 -11.47 -7.74 48.80
N ILE A 180 -11.76 -8.71 47.96
CA ILE A 180 -10.88 -9.08 46.84
C ILE A 180 -10.89 -8.00 45.76
N MET A 181 -12.06 -7.39 45.48
CA MET A 181 -12.18 -6.34 44.51
C MET A 181 -11.40 -5.06 44.86
N ILE A 182 -10.98 -4.84 46.09
CA ILE A 182 -10.10 -3.72 46.48
C ILE A 182 -8.75 -3.79 45.74
N VAL A 183 -8.31 -4.99 45.34
CA VAL A 183 -7.03 -5.17 44.61
C VAL A 183 -7.14 -4.74 43.13
N ILE A 184 -8.35 -4.70 42.54
CA ILE A 184 -8.57 -4.42 41.13
C ILE A 184 -8.18 -2.99 40.71
N PRO A 185 -8.62 -1.91 41.42
CA PRO A 185 -8.26 -0.55 41.04
C PRO A 185 -6.74 -0.30 41.04
N PRO A 186 -5.94 -0.69 42.05
CA PRO A 186 -4.49 -0.59 41.98
C PRO A 186 -3.88 -1.34 40.79
N LEU A 187 -4.38 -2.53 40.52
CA LEU A 187 -3.92 -3.34 39.38
C LEU A 187 -4.19 -2.63 38.05
N ALA A 188 -5.41 -2.12 37.85
CA ALA A 188 -5.78 -1.42 36.63
C ALA A 188 -4.90 -0.19 36.40
N VAL A 189 -4.66 0.61 37.46
CA VAL A 189 -3.78 1.80 37.39
C VAL A 189 -2.36 1.40 37.02
N ILE A 190 -1.82 0.39 37.68
CA ILE A 190 -0.46 -0.10 37.43
C ILE A 190 -0.35 -0.66 35.99
N SER A 191 -1.33 -1.44 35.55
CA SER A 191 -1.36 -2.01 34.19
C SER A 191 -1.35 -0.90 33.14
N VAL A 192 -2.22 0.10 33.25
CA VAL A 192 -2.25 1.24 32.33
C VAL A 192 -0.94 2.03 32.35
N PHE A 193 -0.34 2.24 33.53
CA PHE A 193 0.92 2.95 33.66
C PHE A 193 2.08 2.20 32.95
N PHE A 194 2.22 0.91 33.22
CA PHE A 194 3.26 0.09 32.58
C PHE A 194 3.04 -0.02 31.08
N GLN A 195 1.83 -0.29 30.61
CA GLN A 195 1.50 -0.38 29.19
C GLN A 195 1.85 0.92 28.44
N LYS A 196 1.48 2.09 28.98
CA LYS A 196 1.85 3.39 28.40
C LYS A 196 3.37 3.57 28.29
N LYS A 197 4.13 3.20 29.33
CA LYS A 197 5.59 3.32 29.31
C LYS A 197 6.24 2.34 28.36
N ILE A 198 5.82 1.08 28.33
CA ILE A 198 6.32 0.05 27.42
C ILE A 198 6.07 0.51 25.98
N LEU A 199 4.84 0.93 25.65
CA LEU A 199 4.49 1.41 24.31
C LEU A 199 5.34 2.61 23.90
N LYS A 200 5.63 3.56 24.81
CA LYS A 200 6.50 4.71 24.53
C LYS A 200 7.90 4.26 24.08
N TYR A 201 8.54 3.32 24.81
CA TYR A 201 9.86 2.83 24.45
C TYR A 201 9.83 1.97 23.17
N GLN A 202 8.79 1.15 22.97
CA GLN A 202 8.61 0.40 21.73
C GLN A 202 8.47 1.32 20.50
N ARG A 203 7.74 2.45 20.62
CA ARG A 203 7.68 3.47 19.56
C ARG A 203 9.05 4.05 19.25
N ARG A 204 9.87 4.37 20.27
CA ARG A 204 11.24 4.84 20.07
C ARG A 204 12.12 3.80 19.37
N VAL A 205 12.05 2.55 19.81
CA VAL A 205 12.77 1.43 19.17
C VAL A 205 12.40 1.32 17.69
N ARG A 206 11.10 1.37 17.36
CA ARG A 206 10.64 1.34 15.96
C ARG A 206 11.18 2.53 15.16
N LYS A 207 11.14 3.76 15.72
CA LYS A 207 11.68 4.96 15.07
C LYS A 207 13.19 4.81 14.79
N THR A 208 13.95 4.37 15.79
CA THR A 208 15.39 4.15 15.62
C THR A 208 15.70 3.00 14.65
N ASN A 209 14.89 1.93 14.64
CA ASN A 209 15.02 0.84 13.68
C ASN A 209 14.81 1.32 12.23
N SER A 210 13.82 2.20 11.99
CA SER A 210 13.64 2.82 10.67
C SER A 210 14.85 3.64 10.24
N ARG A 211 15.46 4.42 11.15
CA ARG A 211 16.70 5.16 10.89
C ARG A 211 17.89 4.24 10.58
N ILE A 212 17.99 3.12 11.30
CA ILE A 212 19.02 2.09 11.05
C ILE A 212 18.84 1.48 9.65
N THR A 213 17.60 1.14 9.28
CA THR A 213 17.30 0.62 7.94
C THR A 213 17.63 1.63 6.84
N GLY A 214 17.33 2.92 7.08
CA GLY A 214 17.76 4.02 6.19
C GLY A 214 19.28 4.10 6.05
N ALA A 215 20.00 4.07 7.17
CA ALA A 215 21.48 4.11 7.18
C ALA A 215 22.10 2.91 6.46
N PHE A 216 21.51 1.70 6.58
CA PHE A 216 21.93 0.53 5.79
C PHE A 216 21.72 0.76 4.30
N ASN A 217 20.55 1.25 3.90
CA ASN A 217 20.25 1.50 2.49
C ASN A 217 21.21 2.55 1.89
N GLU A 218 21.47 3.65 2.61
CA GLU A 218 22.46 4.66 2.21
C GLU A 218 23.87 4.09 2.18
N GLY A 219 24.27 3.33 3.21
CA GLY A 219 25.59 2.73 3.27
C GLY A 219 25.87 1.73 2.14
N ILE A 220 24.85 0.94 1.76
CA ILE A 220 24.98 -0.04 0.66
C ILE A 220 24.98 0.68 -0.69
N ARG A 221 24.04 1.59 -0.94
CA ARG A 221 23.97 2.32 -2.22
C ARG A 221 25.12 3.29 -2.40
N GLY A 222 25.56 3.95 -1.32
CA GLY A 222 26.66 4.89 -1.29
C GLY A 222 28.02 4.27 -1.02
N ALA A 223 28.19 2.95 -1.06
CA ALA A 223 29.43 2.26 -0.69
C ALA A 223 30.64 2.75 -1.52
N MET A 224 30.46 2.97 -2.83
CA MET A 224 31.49 3.48 -3.71
C MET A 224 31.90 4.92 -3.31
N THR A 225 30.93 5.79 -3.07
CA THR A 225 31.16 7.18 -2.63
C THR A 225 31.85 7.21 -1.26
N THR A 226 31.41 6.38 -0.32
CA THR A 226 32.02 6.25 1.01
C THR A 226 33.49 5.87 0.90
N LYS A 227 33.84 4.88 0.08
CA LYS A 227 35.23 4.44 -0.15
C LYS A 227 36.07 5.49 -0.86
N THR A 228 35.52 6.13 -1.90
CA THR A 228 36.23 7.17 -2.66
C THR A 228 36.53 8.39 -1.79
N LEU A 229 35.66 8.74 -0.85
CA LEU A 229 35.82 9.87 0.05
C LEU A 229 36.46 9.49 1.41
N VAL A 230 36.82 8.22 1.61
CA VAL A 230 37.45 7.69 2.84
C VAL A 230 36.63 8.05 4.09
N ARG A 231 35.31 7.80 4.02
CA ARG A 231 34.35 8.15 5.09
C ARG A 231 33.88 6.95 5.94
N GLU A 232 34.54 5.79 5.82
CA GLU A 232 34.12 4.56 6.50
C GLU A 232 34.03 4.72 8.02
N ASP A 233 35.04 5.36 8.63
CA ASP A 233 35.13 5.53 10.08
C ASP A 233 34.07 6.51 10.60
N ALA A 234 33.80 7.58 9.88
CA ALA A 234 32.74 8.53 10.21
C ALA A 234 31.36 7.86 10.14
N ASN A 235 31.05 7.18 9.03
CA ASN A 235 29.78 6.47 8.84
C ASN A 235 29.60 5.35 9.89
N TYR A 236 30.68 4.61 10.22
CA TYR A 236 30.66 3.60 11.27
C TYR A 236 30.36 4.20 12.65
N SER A 237 30.94 5.34 12.98
CA SER A 237 30.74 6.02 14.26
C SER A 237 29.29 6.50 14.40
N GLU A 238 28.68 7.07 13.34
CA GLU A 238 27.28 7.47 13.29
C GLU A 238 26.34 6.26 13.46
N PHE A 239 26.60 5.19 12.72
CA PHE A 239 25.84 3.95 12.82
C PHE A 239 25.93 3.31 14.22
N LYS A 240 27.13 3.30 14.84
CA LYS A 240 27.36 2.84 16.21
C LYS A 240 26.54 3.62 17.22
N GLN A 241 26.40 4.94 17.03
CA GLN A 241 25.57 5.79 17.88
C GLN A 241 24.09 5.40 17.79
N LEU A 242 23.55 5.25 16.56
CA LEU A 242 22.16 4.79 16.32
C LEU A 242 21.90 3.41 16.94
N SER A 243 22.79 2.47 16.72
CA SER A 243 22.69 1.12 17.29
C SER A 243 22.73 1.12 18.82
N SER A 244 23.55 1.99 19.42
CA SER A 244 23.63 2.17 20.88
C SER A 244 22.34 2.78 21.45
N GLU A 245 21.73 3.74 20.75
CA GLU A 245 20.45 4.33 21.10
C GLU A 245 19.35 3.27 21.09
N MET A 246 19.26 2.48 20.02
CA MET A 246 18.32 1.37 19.90
C MET A 246 18.49 0.36 21.02
N LYS A 247 19.74 -0.09 21.28
CA LYS A 247 20.07 -1.01 22.37
C LYS A 247 19.54 -0.50 23.71
N ARG A 248 19.82 0.76 24.05
CA ARG A 248 19.41 1.38 25.33
C ARG A 248 17.88 1.40 25.49
N ASP A 249 17.14 1.80 24.44
CA ASP A 249 15.68 1.89 24.50
C ASP A 249 15.03 0.51 24.45
N SER A 250 15.63 -0.46 23.74
CA SER A 250 15.20 -1.88 23.75
C SER A 250 15.37 -2.50 25.14
N ILE A 251 16.51 -2.28 25.79
CA ILE A 251 16.75 -2.79 27.15
C ILE A 251 15.73 -2.17 28.13
N ARG A 252 15.45 -0.86 28.01
CA ARG A 252 14.44 -0.22 28.88
C ARG A 252 13.04 -0.78 28.66
N SER A 253 12.66 -1.01 27.39
CA SER A 253 11.39 -1.65 27.07
C SER A 253 11.31 -3.05 27.66
N ALA A 254 12.36 -3.86 27.47
CA ALA A 254 12.44 -5.22 27.98
C ALA A 254 12.39 -5.28 29.52
N LEU A 255 13.12 -4.39 30.22
CA LEU A 255 13.08 -4.29 31.67
C LEU A 255 11.69 -3.93 32.21
N LEU A 256 11.02 -2.96 31.59
CA LEU A 256 9.65 -2.61 31.97
C LEU A 256 8.69 -3.78 31.74
N SER A 257 8.79 -4.46 30.62
CA SER A 257 7.99 -5.66 30.33
C SER A 257 8.29 -6.80 31.31
N ALA A 258 9.57 -7.03 31.63
CA ALA A 258 9.98 -8.06 32.58
C ALA A 258 9.54 -7.74 34.01
N LEU A 259 9.48 -6.50 34.43
CA LEU A 259 8.99 -6.08 35.76
C LEU A 259 7.47 -6.11 35.88
N PHE A 260 6.76 -5.92 34.76
CA PHE A 260 5.30 -5.81 34.75
C PHE A 260 4.64 -7.11 35.25
N MET A 261 5.02 -8.26 34.66
CA MET A 261 4.43 -9.55 35.05
C MET A 261 4.61 -9.89 36.54
N PRO A 262 5.81 -9.83 37.14
CA PRO A 262 5.98 -10.08 38.58
C PRO A 262 5.16 -9.13 39.46
N ILE A 263 5.01 -7.86 39.08
CA ILE A 263 4.20 -6.92 39.87
C ILE A 263 2.72 -7.28 39.81
N VAL A 264 2.22 -7.67 38.62
CA VAL A 264 0.84 -8.15 38.46
C VAL A 264 0.62 -9.43 39.29
N MET A 265 1.54 -10.39 39.18
CA MET A 265 1.47 -11.63 39.97
C MET A 265 1.52 -11.37 41.48
N PHE A 266 2.36 -10.43 41.94
CA PHE A 266 2.44 -10.03 43.34
C PHE A 266 1.10 -9.44 43.83
N LEU A 267 0.48 -8.53 43.06
CA LEU A 267 -0.83 -7.99 43.38
C LEU A 267 -1.91 -9.08 43.40
N GLY A 268 -1.85 -10.03 42.46
CA GLY A 268 -2.70 -11.20 42.45
C GLY A 268 -2.56 -12.08 43.70
N SER A 269 -1.32 -12.30 44.11
CA SER A 269 -1.04 -13.04 45.33
C SER A 269 -1.58 -12.35 46.59
N ILE A 270 -1.62 -11.00 46.61
CA ILE A 270 -2.29 -10.26 47.69
C ILE A 270 -3.78 -10.58 47.72
N GLY A 271 -4.46 -10.54 46.54
CA GLY A 271 -5.86 -10.95 46.41
C GLY A 271 -6.13 -12.36 46.92
N THR A 272 -5.26 -13.30 46.50
CA THR A 272 -5.31 -14.70 46.98
C THR A 272 -5.05 -14.82 48.51
N ALA A 273 -4.10 -14.06 49.06
CA ALA A 273 -3.84 -14.05 50.49
C ALA A 273 -5.03 -13.49 51.29
N ILE A 274 -5.68 -12.43 50.79
CA ILE A 274 -6.91 -11.89 51.39
C ILE A 274 -8.02 -12.94 51.36
N ALA A 275 -8.22 -13.62 50.19
CA ALA A 275 -9.22 -14.67 50.04
C ALA A 275 -8.95 -15.83 51.03
N LEU A 276 -7.68 -16.26 51.13
CA LEU A 276 -7.29 -17.37 52.00
C LEU A 276 -7.43 -17.00 53.49
N HIS A 277 -6.97 -15.83 53.92
CA HIS A 277 -7.03 -15.40 55.31
C HIS A 277 -8.48 -15.18 55.75
N ARG A 278 -9.23 -14.30 55.07
CA ARG A 278 -10.60 -13.97 55.46
C ARG A 278 -11.57 -15.11 55.17
N GLY A 279 -11.44 -15.71 53.99
CA GLY A 279 -12.27 -16.86 53.60
C GLY A 279 -12.00 -18.08 54.50
N GLY A 280 -10.75 -18.29 54.92
CA GLY A 280 -10.40 -19.33 55.91
C GLY A 280 -11.08 -19.11 57.26
N ILE A 281 -11.14 -17.89 57.76
CA ILE A 281 -11.88 -17.56 58.98
C ILE A 281 -13.38 -17.81 58.76
N ASP A 282 -13.96 -17.42 57.63
CA ASP A 282 -15.37 -17.62 57.31
C ASP A 282 -15.71 -19.13 57.15
N VAL A 283 -14.77 -19.97 56.67
CA VAL A 283 -14.91 -21.45 56.63
C VAL A 283 -14.92 -22.01 58.04
N MET A 284 -13.95 -21.63 58.91
CA MET A 284 -13.92 -22.09 60.32
C MET A 284 -15.16 -21.64 61.09
N GLY A 285 -15.73 -20.50 60.75
CA GLY A 285 -16.98 -20.00 61.28
C GLY A 285 -18.26 -20.62 60.69
N GLY A 286 -18.14 -21.54 59.71
CA GLY A 286 -19.27 -22.15 59.04
C GLY A 286 -20.09 -21.21 58.14
N ILE A 287 -19.53 -20.03 57.81
CA ILE A 287 -20.21 -19.02 56.96
C ILE A 287 -20.17 -19.40 55.49
N ILE A 288 -19.06 -19.98 55.03
CA ILE A 288 -18.85 -20.51 53.67
C ILE A 288 -18.28 -21.90 53.70
N THR A 289 -18.43 -22.68 52.61
CA THR A 289 -17.86 -24.01 52.47
C THR A 289 -16.38 -23.93 52.03
N PHE A 290 -15.66 -25.05 52.21
CA PHE A 290 -14.28 -25.15 51.73
C PHE A 290 -14.20 -25.04 50.18
N GLY A 291 -15.19 -25.60 49.48
CA GLY A 291 -15.31 -25.47 48.03
C GLY A 291 -15.54 -24.02 47.58
N THR A 292 -16.36 -23.26 48.34
CA THR A 292 -16.54 -21.81 48.08
C THR A 292 -15.21 -21.06 48.19
N LEU A 293 -14.40 -21.33 49.24
CA LEU A 293 -13.08 -20.74 49.38
C LEU A 293 -12.17 -21.07 48.19
N SER A 294 -12.17 -22.33 47.74
CA SER A 294 -11.41 -22.78 46.58
C SER A 294 -11.80 -22.04 45.30
N ALA A 295 -13.10 -21.84 45.07
CA ALA A 295 -13.59 -21.08 43.93
C ALA A 295 -13.15 -19.60 43.98
N PHE A 296 -13.20 -18.97 45.16
CA PHE A 296 -12.71 -17.59 45.35
C PHE A 296 -11.20 -17.47 45.06
N ILE A 297 -10.39 -18.42 45.51
CA ILE A 297 -8.95 -18.44 45.21
C ILE A 297 -8.72 -18.57 43.71
N SER A 298 -9.44 -19.48 43.03
CA SER A 298 -9.35 -19.66 41.58
C SER A 298 -9.73 -18.38 40.80
N TYR A 299 -10.83 -17.76 41.18
CA TYR A 299 -11.23 -16.50 40.57
C TYR A 299 -10.22 -15.38 40.86
N ALA A 300 -9.75 -15.22 42.07
CA ALA A 300 -8.74 -14.24 42.43
C ALA A 300 -7.46 -14.41 41.61
N THR A 301 -7.04 -15.64 41.37
CA THR A 301 -5.83 -15.96 40.59
C THR A 301 -6.02 -15.68 39.10
N ASN A 302 -7.16 -16.04 38.52
CA ASN A 302 -7.41 -15.92 37.08
C ASN A 302 -8.00 -14.57 36.63
N PHE A 303 -8.34 -13.70 37.57
CA PHE A 303 -8.98 -12.42 37.28
C PHE A 303 -8.05 -11.38 36.58
N PHE A 304 -6.74 -11.57 36.71
CA PHE A 304 -5.75 -10.60 36.27
C PHE A 304 -5.48 -10.64 34.77
N GLU A 305 -5.50 -11.81 34.16
CA GLU A 305 -5.24 -12.00 32.74
C GLU A 305 -6.21 -11.21 31.85
N PRO A 306 -7.54 -11.28 32.03
CA PRO A 306 -8.49 -10.48 31.26
C PRO A 306 -8.31 -8.97 31.41
N ILE A 307 -7.95 -8.49 32.60
CA ILE A 307 -7.68 -7.05 32.81
C ILE A 307 -6.45 -6.60 32.02
N GLN A 308 -5.42 -7.43 32.01
CA GLN A 308 -4.21 -7.16 31.25
C GLN A 308 -4.49 -7.16 29.74
N GLN A 309 -5.29 -8.10 29.23
CA GLN A 309 -5.74 -8.13 27.84
C GLN A 309 -6.51 -6.87 27.46
N LEU A 310 -7.48 -6.44 28.28
CA LEU A 310 -8.23 -5.19 28.05
C LEU A 310 -7.31 -3.97 27.92
N ALA A 311 -6.28 -3.88 28.77
CA ALA A 311 -5.30 -2.79 28.68
C ALA A 311 -4.43 -2.88 27.41
N GLY A 312 -4.06 -4.08 26.99
CA GLY A 312 -3.30 -4.37 25.76
C GLY A 312 -4.08 -3.98 24.50
N ILE A 313 -5.34 -4.38 24.41
CA ILE A 313 -6.22 -4.09 23.27
C ILE A 313 -6.39 -2.59 23.06
N LEU A 314 -6.53 -1.81 24.14
CA LEU A 314 -6.59 -0.35 24.03
C LEU A 314 -5.32 0.26 23.42
N ALA A 315 -4.15 -0.29 23.74
CA ALA A 315 -2.89 0.15 23.17
C ALA A 315 -2.74 -0.27 21.69
N GLU A 316 -3.23 -1.45 21.33
CA GLU A 316 -3.30 -1.92 19.94
C GLU A 316 -4.23 -1.06 19.09
N MET A 317 -5.40 -0.69 19.60
CA MET A 317 -6.33 0.22 18.94
C MET A 317 -5.68 1.56 18.61
N GLN A 318 -4.91 2.14 19.53
CA GLN A 318 -4.17 3.37 19.25
C GLN A 318 -3.10 3.20 18.16
N SER A 319 -2.44 2.05 18.11
CA SER A 319 -1.45 1.75 17.07
C SER A 319 -2.12 1.54 15.71
N ALA A 320 -3.24 0.83 15.68
CA ALA A 320 -3.99 0.54 14.48
C ALA A 320 -4.74 1.76 13.91
N GLN A 321 -5.02 2.77 14.75
CA GLN A 321 -5.66 4.02 14.32
C GLN A 321 -4.90 4.69 13.16
N ALA A 322 -3.57 4.78 13.25
CA ALA A 322 -2.76 5.37 12.19
C ALA A 322 -2.83 4.55 10.89
N SER A 323 -2.82 3.21 10.98
CA SER A 323 -3.01 2.34 9.82
C SER A 323 -4.41 2.49 9.22
N ALA A 324 -5.43 2.65 10.07
CA ALA A 324 -6.81 2.90 9.67
C ALA A 324 -6.96 4.21 8.88
N GLU A 325 -6.39 5.30 9.40
CA GLU A 325 -6.38 6.59 8.72
C GLU A 325 -5.71 6.51 7.35
N ARG A 326 -4.56 5.84 7.26
CA ARG A 326 -3.84 5.69 6.00
C ARG A 326 -4.59 4.86 4.96
N VAL A 327 -5.19 3.74 5.34
CA VAL A 327 -5.95 2.88 4.42
C VAL A 327 -7.24 3.56 3.98
N VAL A 328 -7.98 4.15 4.93
CA VAL A 328 -9.22 4.86 4.62
C VAL A 328 -8.94 6.09 3.74
N SER A 329 -7.87 6.86 4.05
CA SER A 329 -7.49 8.00 3.21
C SER A 329 -7.13 7.60 1.78
N LEU A 330 -6.47 6.44 1.57
CA LEU A 330 -6.19 5.93 0.24
C LEU A 330 -7.48 5.60 -0.52
N ILE A 331 -8.40 4.88 0.12
CA ILE A 331 -9.69 4.49 -0.50
C ILE A 331 -10.54 5.72 -0.82
N ASP A 332 -10.48 6.76 0.03
CA ASP A 332 -11.25 8.00 -0.09
C ASP A 332 -10.56 9.08 -0.93
N THR A 333 -9.34 8.86 -1.39
CA THR A 333 -8.63 9.84 -2.21
C THR A 333 -9.49 10.19 -3.43
N PRO A 334 -9.85 11.47 -3.63
CA PRO A 334 -10.60 11.87 -4.81
C PRO A 334 -9.76 11.67 -6.06
N CYS A 335 -10.38 11.19 -7.15
CA CYS A 335 -9.75 11.19 -8.46
C CYS A 335 -9.78 12.62 -9.01
N GLU A 336 -8.64 13.14 -9.44
CA GLU A 336 -8.56 14.50 -10.01
C GLU A 336 -9.20 14.56 -11.42
N ILE A 337 -9.11 13.47 -12.17
CA ILE A 337 -9.70 13.35 -13.50
C ILE A 337 -10.81 12.31 -13.43
N VAL A 338 -12.03 12.74 -13.70
CA VAL A 338 -13.23 11.89 -13.64
C VAL A 338 -14.11 12.17 -14.84
N ASP A 339 -14.53 11.12 -15.52
CA ASP A 339 -15.52 11.24 -16.57
C ASP A 339 -16.87 11.68 -15.98
N SER A 340 -17.58 12.59 -16.68
CA SER A 340 -18.89 13.06 -16.23
C SER A 340 -19.89 11.90 -16.15
N PRO A 341 -20.94 12.00 -15.32
CA PRO A 341 -21.98 10.96 -15.24
C PRO A 341 -22.63 10.61 -16.59
N GLU A 342 -22.73 11.59 -17.48
CA GLU A 342 -23.27 11.41 -18.85
C GLU A 342 -22.31 10.58 -19.71
N VAL A 343 -20.99 10.86 -19.60
CA VAL A 343 -19.94 10.11 -20.29
C VAL A 343 -19.90 8.67 -19.78
N VAL A 344 -19.93 8.46 -18.45
CA VAL A 344 -19.97 7.12 -17.84
C VAL A 344 -21.23 6.36 -18.27
N ALA A 345 -22.40 7.02 -18.33
CA ALA A 345 -23.63 6.38 -18.79
C ALA A 345 -23.53 5.87 -20.24
N LYS A 346 -22.87 6.65 -21.14
CA LYS A 346 -22.69 6.31 -22.55
C LYS A 346 -21.56 5.31 -22.78
N TYR A 347 -20.39 5.54 -22.21
CA TYR A 347 -19.15 4.84 -22.55
C TYR A 347 -18.73 3.78 -21.53
N GLY A 348 -19.39 3.72 -20.35
CA GLY A 348 -19.00 2.85 -19.23
C GLY A 348 -17.89 3.47 -18.38
N ASP A 349 -17.47 2.72 -17.35
CA ASP A 349 -16.35 3.06 -16.47
C ASP A 349 -15.10 2.21 -16.76
N SER A 350 -14.01 2.45 -16.01
CA SER A 350 -12.73 1.76 -16.19
C SER A 350 -12.81 0.22 -16.02
N PHE A 351 -13.82 -0.29 -15.30
CA PHE A 351 -14.01 -1.72 -15.04
C PHE A 351 -15.13 -2.36 -15.87
N ASN A 352 -16.05 -1.53 -16.41
CA ASN A 352 -17.18 -1.95 -17.22
C ASN A 352 -17.30 -1.07 -18.47
N PRO A 353 -16.31 -1.08 -19.38
CA PRO A 353 -16.32 -0.24 -20.58
C PRO A 353 -17.37 -0.73 -21.58
N LYS A 354 -18.13 0.21 -22.15
CA LYS A 354 -19.09 -0.04 -23.24
C LYS A 354 -18.40 0.26 -24.58
N ARG A 355 -17.51 -0.65 -25.00
CA ARG A 355 -16.68 -0.48 -26.20
C ARG A 355 -17.46 -0.35 -27.49
N GLU A 356 -18.68 -0.87 -27.54
CA GLU A 356 -19.62 -0.75 -28.65
C GLU A 356 -20.03 0.70 -28.96
N ASN A 357 -19.89 1.60 -27.99
CA ASN A 357 -20.19 3.01 -28.11
C ASN A 357 -18.95 3.87 -28.47
N TRP A 358 -17.77 3.25 -28.62
CA TRP A 358 -16.55 3.95 -28.91
C TRP A 358 -16.46 4.32 -30.38
N GLU A 359 -16.32 5.60 -30.64
CA GLU A 359 -16.14 6.15 -31.97
C GLU A 359 -14.66 5.98 -32.41
N PRO A 360 -14.36 5.67 -33.67
CA PRO A 360 -12.96 5.60 -34.14
C PRO A 360 -12.29 6.96 -34.07
N ILE A 361 -11.03 7.01 -33.60
CA ILE A 361 -10.20 8.21 -33.56
C ILE A 361 -9.49 8.35 -34.90
N LYS A 362 -9.54 9.56 -35.51
CA LYS A 362 -8.76 9.94 -36.68
C LYS A 362 -7.38 10.46 -36.27
N GLY A 363 -7.33 11.21 -35.17
CA GLY A 363 -6.12 11.74 -34.60
C GLY A 363 -5.85 13.22 -34.82
N ASP A 364 -6.90 13.99 -35.19
CA ASP A 364 -6.80 15.46 -35.23
C ASP A 364 -6.78 16.00 -33.80
N VAL A 365 -5.85 16.90 -33.46
CA VAL A 365 -5.65 17.39 -32.07
C VAL A 365 -5.56 18.92 -32.07
N ASP A 366 -6.44 19.57 -31.29
CA ASP A 366 -6.46 21.02 -31.14
C ASP A 366 -6.31 21.43 -29.68
N PHE A 367 -5.43 22.38 -29.42
CA PHE A 367 -5.34 23.13 -28.17
C PHE A 367 -5.93 24.50 -28.38
N GLU A 368 -6.99 24.82 -27.65
CA GLU A 368 -7.65 26.12 -27.74
C GLU A 368 -7.53 26.89 -26.42
N HIS A 369 -6.73 27.94 -26.40
CA HIS A 369 -6.50 28.82 -25.25
C HIS A 369 -6.09 28.08 -23.98
N VAL A 370 -5.25 27.07 -24.10
CA VAL A 370 -4.88 26.16 -23.00
C VAL A 370 -3.88 26.82 -22.07
N SER A 371 -4.27 26.97 -20.80
CA SER A 371 -3.34 27.27 -19.70
C SER A 371 -3.28 26.08 -18.74
N PHE A 372 -2.09 25.82 -18.18
CA PHE A 372 -1.90 24.71 -17.24
C PHE A 372 -0.86 25.01 -16.17
N ALA A 373 -1.14 24.55 -14.93
CA ALA A 373 -0.23 24.59 -13.79
C ALA A 373 -0.31 23.28 -12.98
N TYR A 374 0.83 22.71 -12.61
CA TYR A 374 0.89 21.55 -11.69
C TYR A 374 0.56 21.91 -10.25
N LYS A 375 0.78 23.16 -9.88
CA LYS A 375 0.46 23.75 -8.57
C LYS A 375 -0.14 25.13 -8.78
N GLU A 376 -1.01 25.54 -7.87
CA GLU A 376 -1.58 26.89 -7.92
C GLU A 376 -0.48 27.96 -7.97
N GLY A 377 -0.59 28.88 -8.90
CA GLY A 377 0.28 30.06 -9.07
C GLY A 377 1.46 29.90 -10.02
N GLU A 378 1.81 28.69 -10.48
CA GLU A 378 2.97 28.47 -11.37
C GLU A 378 2.50 27.91 -12.74
N LYS A 379 2.06 28.81 -13.64
CA LYS A 379 1.61 28.43 -15.00
C LYS A 379 2.79 27.94 -15.83
N VAL A 380 2.73 26.68 -16.26
CA VAL A 380 3.70 26.03 -17.17
C VAL A 380 3.33 26.30 -18.63
N LEU A 381 2.05 26.29 -18.97
CA LEU A 381 1.53 26.71 -20.27
C LEU A 381 0.64 27.94 -20.09
N LYS A 382 0.72 28.90 -21.05
CA LYS A 382 0.02 30.18 -21.00
C LYS A 382 -0.62 30.44 -22.34
N ASP A 383 -1.97 30.41 -22.38
CA ASP A 383 -2.74 30.65 -23.60
C ASP A 383 -2.23 29.90 -24.84
N PHE A 384 -1.88 28.62 -24.62
CA PHE A 384 -1.25 27.76 -25.61
C PHE A 384 -2.28 27.35 -26.67
N ASN A 385 -1.97 27.64 -27.95
CA ASN A 385 -2.80 27.32 -29.08
C ASN A 385 -1.99 26.49 -30.08
N LEU A 386 -2.53 25.32 -30.50
CA LEU A 386 -1.89 24.43 -31.44
C LEU A 386 -2.93 23.59 -32.17
N HIS A 387 -2.80 23.51 -33.49
CA HIS A 387 -3.55 22.55 -34.31
C HIS A 387 -2.60 21.54 -34.95
N VAL A 388 -2.88 20.25 -34.77
CA VAL A 388 -2.13 19.11 -35.32
C VAL A 388 -3.07 18.27 -36.17
N LYS A 389 -2.77 18.12 -37.45
CA LYS A 389 -3.58 17.32 -38.37
C LYS A 389 -3.42 15.83 -38.13
N ALA A 390 -4.47 15.06 -38.36
CA ALA A 390 -4.41 13.61 -38.36
C ALA A 390 -3.28 13.09 -39.24
N GLY A 391 -2.39 12.25 -38.67
CA GLY A 391 -1.23 11.69 -39.35
C GLY A 391 0.02 12.58 -39.37
N GLU A 392 -0.02 13.78 -38.76
CA GLU A 392 1.11 14.70 -38.68
C GLU A 392 2.06 14.32 -37.54
N THR A 393 3.36 14.35 -37.81
CA THR A 393 4.42 14.12 -36.81
C THR A 393 4.98 15.46 -36.32
N ILE A 394 4.81 15.75 -35.02
CA ILE A 394 5.26 16.95 -34.35
C ILE A 394 6.46 16.66 -33.46
N ALA A 395 7.58 17.35 -33.67
CA ALA A 395 8.73 17.34 -32.74
C ALA A 395 8.67 18.53 -31.79
N LEU A 396 8.68 18.28 -30.48
CA LEU A 396 8.73 19.29 -29.42
C LEU A 396 10.18 19.51 -28.98
N VAL A 397 10.70 20.70 -29.17
CA VAL A 397 12.10 21.09 -28.90
C VAL A 397 12.11 22.29 -27.96
N GLY A 398 13.10 22.36 -27.08
CA GLY A 398 13.29 23.46 -26.12
C GLY A 398 14.00 23.01 -24.85
N GLU A 399 14.30 23.96 -23.98
CA GLU A 399 15.01 23.69 -22.70
C GLU A 399 14.23 22.77 -21.78
N THR A 400 14.94 22.14 -20.82
CA THR A 400 14.29 21.37 -19.76
C THR A 400 13.39 22.28 -18.94
N GLY A 401 12.15 21.85 -18.70
CA GLY A 401 11.14 22.67 -18.01
C GLY A 401 10.35 23.65 -18.89
N ALA A 402 10.61 23.71 -20.20
CA ALA A 402 9.89 24.59 -21.12
C ALA A 402 8.40 24.26 -21.32
N GLY A 403 7.93 23.05 -20.88
CA GLY A 403 6.55 22.63 -21.02
C GLY A 403 6.31 21.49 -22.02
N LYS A 404 7.34 20.91 -22.64
CA LYS A 404 7.23 19.85 -23.64
C LYS A 404 6.45 18.63 -23.15
N SER A 405 6.88 18.03 -22.03
CA SER A 405 6.18 16.88 -21.43
C SER A 405 4.78 17.24 -20.92
N THR A 406 4.54 18.51 -20.57
CA THR A 406 3.21 18.99 -20.19
C THR A 406 2.24 18.96 -21.36
N ILE A 407 2.66 19.37 -22.56
CA ILE A 407 1.84 19.30 -23.78
C ILE A 407 1.43 17.85 -24.04
N VAL A 408 2.39 16.93 -23.99
CA VAL A 408 2.16 15.50 -24.17
C VAL A 408 1.20 14.92 -23.13
N ASN A 409 1.41 15.26 -21.85
CA ASN A 409 0.54 14.81 -20.77
C ASN A 409 -0.91 15.28 -20.92
N LEU A 410 -1.11 16.49 -21.48
CA LEU A 410 -2.45 17.02 -21.78
C LEU A 410 -3.08 16.33 -22.98
N VAL A 411 -2.33 15.99 -24.05
CA VAL A 411 -2.82 15.18 -25.17
C VAL A 411 -3.32 13.83 -24.69
N CYS A 412 -2.56 13.17 -23.79
CA CYS A 412 -2.90 11.86 -23.23
C CYS A 412 -4.03 11.91 -22.18
N ARG A 413 -4.48 13.11 -21.81
CA ARG A 413 -5.41 13.33 -20.69
C ARG A 413 -4.91 12.70 -19.39
N PHE A 414 -3.60 12.70 -19.16
CA PHE A 414 -2.99 12.37 -17.87
C PHE A 414 -3.17 13.51 -16.87
N TYR A 415 -3.33 14.70 -17.40
CA TYR A 415 -3.73 15.94 -16.76
C TYR A 415 -4.79 16.65 -17.62
N GLU A 416 -5.57 17.51 -17.01
CA GLU A 416 -6.54 18.35 -17.73
C GLU A 416 -6.13 19.82 -17.65
N PRO A 417 -6.41 20.65 -18.69
CA PRO A 417 -6.09 22.06 -18.69
C PRO A 417 -6.81 22.80 -17.55
N THR A 418 -6.11 23.77 -16.96
CA THR A 418 -6.70 24.66 -15.95
C THR A 418 -7.65 25.67 -16.59
N GLU A 419 -7.33 26.13 -17.78
CA GLU A 419 -8.15 27.03 -18.61
C GLU A 419 -8.07 26.56 -20.07
N GLY A 420 -9.09 26.81 -20.85
CA GLY A 420 -9.18 26.36 -22.24
C GLY A 420 -9.62 24.90 -22.39
N ARG A 421 -9.39 24.35 -23.57
CA ARG A 421 -9.80 22.99 -23.92
C ARG A 421 -8.87 22.31 -24.91
N VAL A 422 -8.84 20.97 -24.84
CA VAL A 422 -8.17 20.12 -25.83
C VAL A 422 -9.25 19.37 -26.61
N LEU A 423 -9.22 19.46 -27.92
CA LEU A 423 -10.16 18.77 -28.78
C LEU A 423 -9.44 17.60 -29.46
N ILE A 424 -10.14 16.47 -29.58
CA ILE A 424 -9.74 15.32 -30.39
C ILE A 424 -10.82 15.15 -31.47
N ASP A 425 -10.42 15.18 -32.72
CA ASP A 425 -11.35 15.15 -33.87
C ASP A 425 -12.48 16.18 -33.74
N GLY A 426 -12.14 17.43 -33.38
CA GLY A 426 -13.01 18.57 -33.26
C GLY A 426 -13.98 18.58 -32.07
N ARG A 427 -13.85 17.67 -31.10
CA ARG A 427 -14.68 17.60 -29.89
C ARG A 427 -13.81 17.59 -28.63
N ASP A 428 -14.27 18.28 -27.59
CA ASP A 428 -13.60 18.28 -26.29
C ASP A 428 -13.46 16.85 -25.79
N TYR A 429 -12.23 16.44 -25.47
CA TYR A 429 -11.95 15.07 -25.02
C TYR A 429 -12.60 14.73 -23.67
N ARG A 430 -13.04 15.75 -22.88
CA ARG A 430 -13.82 15.57 -21.64
C ARG A 430 -15.25 15.11 -21.88
N GLU A 431 -15.77 15.28 -23.10
CA GLU A 431 -17.09 14.76 -23.52
C GLU A 431 -17.07 13.28 -23.90
N ARG A 432 -15.89 12.64 -23.84
CA ARG A 432 -15.66 11.24 -24.17
C ARG A 432 -14.93 10.55 -23.01
N SER A 433 -15.01 9.22 -22.96
CA SER A 433 -14.34 8.44 -21.91
C SER A 433 -12.83 8.57 -21.99
N GLN A 434 -12.18 8.76 -20.82
CA GLN A 434 -10.73 8.71 -20.71
C GLN A 434 -10.18 7.39 -21.26
N LEU A 435 -10.86 6.29 -20.97
CA LEU A 435 -10.48 4.96 -21.44
C LEU A 435 -10.56 4.82 -22.95
N TRP A 436 -11.55 5.45 -23.60
CA TRP A 436 -11.65 5.51 -25.05
C TRP A 436 -10.43 6.19 -25.69
N LEU A 437 -10.00 7.33 -25.16
CA LEU A 437 -8.80 8.03 -25.61
C LEU A 437 -7.56 7.18 -25.39
N GLN A 438 -7.35 6.69 -24.17
CA GLN A 438 -6.16 5.93 -23.78
C GLN A 438 -6.02 4.61 -24.56
N SER A 439 -7.12 3.97 -24.96
CA SER A 439 -7.08 2.76 -25.79
C SER A 439 -6.57 2.99 -27.21
N SER A 440 -6.57 4.25 -27.66
CA SER A 440 -6.09 4.67 -28.99
C SER A 440 -4.76 5.42 -28.92
N LEU A 441 -4.14 5.48 -27.72
CA LEU A 441 -2.83 6.07 -27.48
C LEU A 441 -1.73 5.00 -27.45
N GLY A 442 -0.63 5.27 -28.13
CA GLY A 442 0.64 4.57 -27.95
C GLY A 442 1.59 5.51 -27.21
N TYR A 443 2.08 5.08 -26.04
CA TYR A 443 3.02 5.87 -25.26
C TYR A 443 4.30 5.08 -25.01
N VAL A 444 5.43 5.60 -25.46
CA VAL A 444 6.77 5.03 -25.16
C VAL A 444 7.50 5.97 -24.22
N LEU A 445 7.73 5.47 -23.01
CA LEU A 445 8.43 6.20 -21.96
C LEU A 445 9.93 6.28 -22.22
N GLN A 446 10.57 7.32 -21.72
CA GLN A 446 12.03 7.50 -21.68
C GLN A 446 12.73 6.27 -21.08
N THR A 447 12.20 5.71 -19.99
CA THR A 447 12.69 4.45 -19.40
C THR A 447 11.64 3.38 -19.61
N PRO A 448 11.83 2.44 -20.56
CA PRO A 448 10.85 1.40 -20.85
C PRO A 448 10.64 0.47 -19.66
N HIS A 449 9.37 0.27 -19.29
CA HIS A 449 9.00 -0.67 -18.23
C HIS A 449 8.50 -1.99 -18.81
N LEU A 450 9.08 -3.10 -18.37
CA LEU A 450 8.61 -4.44 -18.68
C LEU A 450 8.02 -5.10 -17.45
N PHE A 451 6.91 -5.80 -17.65
CA PHE A 451 6.25 -6.59 -16.62
C PHE A 451 6.94 -7.95 -16.47
N SER A 452 6.89 -8.53 -15.28
CA SER A 452 7.32 -9.91 -15.06
C SER A 452 6.53 -10.86 -15.95
N GLY A 453 7.23 -11.76 -16.62
CA GLY A 453 6.68 -12.70 -17.62
C GLY A 453 7.64 -12.87 -18.77
N THR A 454 7.16 -13.44 -19.87
CA THR A 454 7.95 -13.68 -21.09
C THR A 454 8.05 -12.43 -21.96
N ILE A 455 8.96 -12.44 -22.94
CA ILE A 455 9.03 -11.41 -23.99
C ILE A 455 7.72 -11.35 -24.77
N ALA A 456 7.16 -12.52 -25.14
CA ALA A 456 5.87 -12.59 -25.81
C ALA A 456 4.74 -11.95 -25.01
N ASP A 457 4.67 -12.20 -23.69
CA ASP A 457 3.66 -11.60 -22.80
C ASP A 457 3.79 -10.08 -22.77
N ASN A 458 5.02 -9.57 -22.74
CA ASN A 458 5.27 -8.14 -22.74
C ASN A 458 4.87 -7.44 -24.05
N ILE A 459 5.05 -8.07 -25.20
CA ILE A 459 4.57 -7.56 -26.49
C ILE A 459 3.05 -7.65 -26.54
N ARG A 460 2.48 -8.81 -26.17
CA ARG A 460 1.02 -9.08 -26.13
C ARG A 460 0.27 -8.18 -25.15
N TYR A 461 0.98 -7.50 -24.24
CA TYR A 461 0.37 -6.49 -23.34
C TYR A 461 -0.31 -5.36 -24.12
N GLY A 462 0.14 -5.04 -25.34
CA GLY A 462 -0.51 -4.07 -26.23
C GLY A 462 -1.90 -4.52 -26.69
N ARG A 463 -2.09 -5.82 -26.94
CA ARG A 463 -3.38 -6.43 -27.31
C ARG A 463 -3.42 -7.89 -26.83
N LYS A 464 -4.19 -8.14 -25.76
CA LYS A 464 -4.19 -9.43 -25.04
C LYS A 464 -4.67 -10.63 -25.84
N ASP A 465 -5.51 -10.42 -26.83
CA ASP A 465 -6.10 -11.42 -27.72
C ASP A 465 -5.26 -11.67 -29.00
N ALA A 466 -4.09 -11.04 -29.10
CA ALA A 466 -3.20 -11.21 -30.24
C ALA A 466 -2.62 -12.64 -30.31
N THR A 467 -2.59 -13.19 -31.53
CA THR A 467 -1.98 -14.48 -31.82
C THR A 467 -0.46 -14.41 -31.74
N ASP A 468 0.21 -15.58 -31.68
CA ASP A 468 1.68 -15.63 -31.68
C ASP A 468 2.26 -15.11 -33.00
N GLU A 469 1.56 -15.31 -34.12
CA GLU A 469 1.95 -14.78 -35.44
C GLU A 469 1.91 -13.24 -35.44
N GLU A 470 0.89 -12.62 -34.84
CA GLU A 470 0.79 -11.16 -34.75
C GLU A 470 1.87 -10.59 -33.82
N VAL A 471 2.17 -11.26 -32.70
CA VAL A 471 3.27 -10.89 -31.80
C VAL A 471 4.61 -10.92 -32.53
N ARG A 472 4.89 -12.00 -33.30
CA ARG A 472 6.11 -12.12 -34.11
C ARG A 472 6.15 -11.07 -35.22
N ALA A 473 5.03 -10.82 -35.90
CA ALA A 473 4.94 -9.79 -36.93
C ALA A 473 5.28 -8.40 -36.34
N ALA A 474 4.71 -8.04 -35.19
CA ALA A 474 5.03 -6.79 -34.52
C ALA A 474 6.52 -6.69 -34.13
N ALA A 475 7.11 -7.75 -33.63
CA ALA A 475 8.54 -7.79 -33.29
C ALA A 475 9.44 -7.64 -34.54
N ARG A 476 9.07 -8.23 -35.67
CA ARG A 476 9.80 -8.07 -36.96
C ARG A 476 9.76 -6.63 -37.45
N MET A 477 8.60 -6.00 -37.38
CA MET A 477 8.43 -4.61 -37.83
C MET A 477 9.34 -3.60 -37.12
N VAL A 478 9.71 -3.87 -35.89
CA VAL A 478 10.61 -3.04 -35.08
C VAL A 478 12.00 -3.64 -34.91
N HIS A 479 12.40 -4.58 -35.75
CA HIS A 479 13.70 -5.26 -35.74
C HIS A 479 14.04 -5.95 -34.40
N ALA A 480 13.04 -6.29 -33.59
CA ALA A 480 13.24 -6.97 -32.31
C ALA A 480 13.44 -8.50 -32.44
N GLU A 481 12.98 -9.14 -33.53
CA GLU A 481 12.98 -10.61 -33.67
C GLU A 481 14.39 -11.19 -33.58
N GLU A 482 15.40 -10.53 -34.14
CA GLU A 482 16.76 -11.05 -34.19
C GLU A 482 17.35 -11.22 -32.77
N PHE A 483 17.26 -10.21 -31.92
CA PHE A 483 17.76 -10.33 -30.54
C PHE A 483 16.90 -11.29 -29.72
N ILE A 484 15.58 -11.35 -29.97
CA ILE A 484 14.68 -12.28 -29.28
C ILE A 484 15.06 -13.74 -29.58
N LEU A 485 15.34 -14.06 -30.84
CA LEU A 485 15.75 -15.40 -31.24
C LEU A 485 17.16 -15.79 -30.75
N ARG A 486 18.01 -14.81 -30.41
CA ARG A 486 19.31 -15.05 -29.75
C ARG A 486 19.19 -15.45 -28.29
N GLN A 487 18.04 -15.21 -27.66
CA GLN A 487 17.80 -15.63 -26.28
C GLN A 487 17.57 -17.15 -26.20
N ASP A 488 17.98 -17.76 -25.07
CA ASP A 488 17.93 -19.23 -24.87
C ASP A 488 16.54 -19.85 -25.15
N LYS A 489 15.46 -19.14 -24.85
CA LYS A 489 14.07 -19.57 -25.04
C LYS A 489 13.30 -18.74 -26.08
N GLY A 490 13.98 -17.87 -26.83
CA GLY A 490 13.34 -16.98 -27.79
C GLY A 490 12.26 -16.14 -27.16
N TYR A 491 11.05 -16.16 -27.71
CA TYR A 491 9.89 -15.41 -27.20
C TYR A 491 9.42 -15.82 -25.80
N ASP A 492 9.72 -17.04 -25.36
CA ASP A 492 9.37 -17.57 -24.04
C ASP A 492 10.43 -17.24 -22.97
N THR A 493 11.40 -16.39 -23.29
CA THR A 493 12.41 -15.93 -22.35
C THR A 493 11.80 -15.03 -21.31
N GLU A 494 11.96 -15.38 -20.02
CA GLU A 494 11.52 -14.56 -18.89
C GLU A 494 12.40 -13.32 -18.70
N VAL A 495 11.80 -12.14 -18.71
CA VAL A 495 12.53 -10.86 -18.62
C VAL A 495 12.90 -10.47 -17.18
N GLY A 496 12.25 -11.08 -16.18
CA GLY A 496 12.39 -10.70 -14.76
C GLY A 496 11.67 -9.40 -14.41
N GLU A 497 11.76 -9.00 -13.15
CA GLU A 497 11.13 -7.76 -12.66
C GLU A 497 11.79 -6.54 -13.32
N GLY A 498 10.96 -5.68 -13.97
CA GLY A 498 11.45 -4.49 -14.69
C GLY A 498 12.37 -4.80 -15.89
N GLY A 499 12.44 -6.07 -16.34
CA GLY A 499 13.28 -6.46 -17.46
C GLY A 499 14.78 -6.42 -17.17
N VAL A 500 15.20 -6.74 -15.95
CA VAL A 500 16.62 -6.65 -15.51
C VAL A 500 17.60 -7.48 -16.35
N ARG A 501 17.11 -8.46 -17.10
CA ARG A 501 17.93 -9.34 -17.94
C ARG A 501 18.20 -8.79 -19.33
N LEU A 502 17.55 -7.69 -19.70
CA LEU A 502 17.64 -7.08 -21.02
C LEU A 502 18.34 -5.72 -20.95
N SER A 503 19.06 -5.38 -22.01
CA SER A 503 19.64 -4.04 -22.20
C SER A 503 18.53 -2.97 -22.34
N THR A 504 18.89 -1.71 -22.17
CA THR A 504 17.94 -0.59 -22.36
C THR A 504 17.37 -0.53 -23.76
N GLY A 505 18.22 -0.77 -24.79
CA GLY A 505 17.78 -0.80 -26.19
C GLY A 505 16.80 -1.96 -26.48
N GLU A 506 17.10 -3.17 -26.00
CA GLU A 506 16.20 -4.33 -26.16
C GLU A 506 14.83 -4.07 -25.51
N LYS A 507 14.79 -3.47 -24.29
CA LYS A 507 13.54 -3.06 -23.65
C LYS A 507 12.77 -2.05 -24.50
N GLN A 508 13.47 -1.14 -25.15
CA GLN A 508 12.86 -0.11 -26.00
C GLN A 508 12.24 -0.74 -27.24
N LEU A 509 12.95 -1.67 -27.92
CA LEU A 509 12.42 -2.41 -29.06
C LEU A 509 11.18 -3.24 -28.69
N ILE A 510 11.15 -3.90 -27.52
CA ILE A 510 9.95 -4.59 -27.02
C ILE A 510 8.80 -3.60 -26.79
N SER A 511 9.09 -2.41 -26.27
CA SER A 511 8.07 -1.37 -26.07
C SER A 511 7.50 -0.85 -27.40
N PHE A 512 8.32 -0.71 -28.42
CA PHE A 512 7.84 -0.39 -29.77
C PHE A 512 7.00 -1.53 -30.36
N ALA A 513 7.42 -2.80 -30.21
CA ALA A 513 6.62 -3.94 -30.64
C ALA A 513 5.23 -3.96 -29.98
N ARG A 514 5.18 -3.62 -28.67
CA ARG A 514 3.92 -3.46 -27.93
C ARG A 514 3.01 -2.41 -28.54
N VAL A 515 3.57 -1.25 -28.94
CA VAL A 515 2.83 -0.16 -29.58
C VAL A 515 2.36 -0.54 -30.98
N ILE A 516 3.20 -1.18 -31.80
CA ILE A 516 2.81 -1.68 -33.12
C ILE A 516 1.63 -2.63 -33.01
N LEU A 517 1.69 -3.59 -32.05
CA LEU A 517 0.62 -4.55 -31.82
C LEU A 517 -0.69 -3.93 -31.36
N ALA A 518 -0.62 -2.81 -30.59
CA ALA A 518 -1.78 -2.06 -30.15
C ALA A 518 -2.43 -1.22 -31.25
N ASP A 519 -1.68 -0.86 -32.30
CA ASP A 519 -2.08 -0.02 -33.44
C ASP A 519 -2.81 1.27 -33.05
N PRO A 520 -2.18 2.16 -32.25
CA PRO A 520 -2.80 3.42 -31.81
C PRO A 520 -2.89 4.43 -32.96
N ARG A 521 -3.84 5.37 -32.86
CA ARG A 521 -3.98 6.50 -33.80
C ARG A 521 -3.18 7.72 -33.38
N ILE A 522 -2.96 7.89 -32.08
CA ILE A 522 -2.11 8.95 -31.53
C ILE A 522 -0.92 8.28 -30.87
N PHE A 523 0.27 8.71 -31.22
CA PHE A 523 1.51 8.16 -30.68
C PHE A 523 2.32 9.24 -29.96
N VAL A 524 2.89 8.89 -28.83
CA VAL A 524 3.75 9.74 -28.02
C VAL A 524 5.06 9.05 -27.74
N LEU A 525 6.15 9.74 -28.06
CA LEU A 525 7.51 9.31 -27.79
C LEU A 525 8.20 10.33 -26.88
N ASP A 526 8.58 9.91 -25.68
CA ASP A 526 9.45 10.70 -24.81
C ASP A 526 10.87 10.11 -24.91
N GLU A 527 11.71 10.75 -25.73
CA GLU A 527 13.02 10.24 -26.11
C GLU A 527 14.12 10.85 -25.25
N ALA A 528 14.74 10.04 -24.40
CA ALA A 528 16.05 10.36 -23.80
C ALA A 528 16.83 9.07 -23.58
N THR A 529 17.67 8.70 -24.53
CA THR A 529 18.55 7.55 -24.41
C THR A 529 20.01 8.01 -24.53
N SER A 530 20.65 8.24 -23.41
CA SER A 530 22.12 8.24 -23.28
C SER A 530 22.54 6.80 -22.92
N SER A 531 23.50 6.22 -23.66
CA SER A 531 24.15 4.92 -23.39
C SER A 531 23.53 3.69 -24.07
N ILE A 532 23.27 3.77 -25.37
CA ILE A 532 22.96 2.62 -26.21
C ILE A 532 24.11 2.47 -27.22
N ASP A 533 24.51 1.23 -27.52
CA ASP A 533 25.49 0.95 -28.55
C ASP A 533 24.98 1.37 -29.94
N THR A 534 25.90 1.72 -30.85
CA THR A 534 25.59 2.30 -32.17
C THR A 534 24.72 1.37 -33.04
N GLU A 535 24.92 0.05 -32.94
CA GLU A 535 24.13 -0.94 -33.73
C GLU A 535 22.67 -0.95 -33.26
N THR A 536 22.44 -1.07 -31.95
CA THR A 536 21.08 -1.02 -31.36
C THR A 536 20.42 0.32 -31.58
N GLU A 537 21.20 1.43 -31.58
CA GLU A 537 20.68 2.76 -31.88
C GLU A 537 20.08 2.86 -33.28
N GLN A 538 20.75 2.29 -34.30
CA GLN A 538 20.22 2.29 -35.66
C GLN A 538 18.89 1.52 -35.73
N LEU A 539 18.81 0.34 -35.09
CA LEU A 539 17.58 -0.44 -35.02
C LEU A 539 16.42 0.33 -34.34
N ILE A 540 16.73 1.09 -33.32
CA ILE A 540 15.75 1.95 -32.64
C ILE A 540 15.26 3.07 -33.58
N GLN A 541 16.15 3.72 -34.34
CA GLN A 541 15.77 4.77 -35.31
C GLN A 541 14.85 4.22 -36.41
N ASP A 542 15.18 3.04 -36.94
CA ASP A 542 14.35 2.36 -37.93
C ASP A 542 12.98 1.96 -37.35
N ALA A 543 12.96 1.47 -36.11
CA ALA A 543 11.73 1.18 -35.38
C ALA A 543 10.87 2.44 -35.14
N ILE A 544 11.49 3.56 -34.76
CA ILE A 544 10.79 4.86 -34.59
C ILE A 544 10.12 5.24 -35.91
N THR A 545 10.84 5.20 -37.03
CA THR A 545 10.29 5.53 -38.34
C THR A 545 9.08 4.66 -38.68
N THR A 546 9.17 3.34 -38.41
CA THR A 546 8.06 2.40 -38.61
C THR A 546 6.84 2.70 -37.73
N VAL A 547 7.08 3.08 -36.46
CA VAL A 547 5.99 3.36 -35.50
C VAL A 547 5.30 4.69 -35.83
N LEU A 548 6.00 5.67 -36.38
CA LEU A 548 5.44 7.00 -36.74
C LEU A 548 4.51 6.95 -37.96
N ASP A 549 4.67 5.97 -38.85
CA ASP A 549 3.93 5.91 -40.12
C ASP A 549 2.41 5.86 -39.90
N ASN A 550 1.69 6.73 -40.59
CA ASN A 550 0.22 6.86 -40.58
C ASN A 550 -0.40 7.14 -39.20
N ARG A 551 0.33 7.77 -38.27
CA ARG A 551 -0.14 8.14 -36.93
C ARG A 551 0.11 9.60 -36.64
N THR A 552 -0.80 10.22 -35.86
CA THR A 552 -0.54 11.55 -35.29
C THR A 552 0.45 11.39 -34.17
N SER A 553 1.64 11.97 -34.30
CA SER A 553 2.75 11.67 -33.41
C SER A 553 3.29 12.92 -32.71
N PHE A 554 3.47 12.84 -31.39
CA PHE A 554 4.13 13.85 -30.59
C PHE A 554 5.45 13.29 -30.06
N ILE A 555 6.55 13.92 -30.41
CA ILE A 555 7.89 13.48 -30.03
C ILE A 555 8.53 14.55 -29.16
N VAL A 556 8.86 14.22 -27.91
CA VAL A 556 9.74 15.03 -27.08
C VAL A 556 11.17 14.64 -27.47
N ALA A 557 11.71 15.37 -28.45
CA ALA A 557 12.91 14.95 -29.13
C ALA A 557 14.17 15.47 -28.41
N HIS A 558 15.12 14.56 -28.22
CA HIS A 558 16.47 14.83 -27.73
C HIS A 558 17.55 14.46 -28.77
N ARG A 559 17.15 13.83 -29.90
CA ARG A 559 18.08 13.42 -30.97
C ARG A 559 17.82 14.20 -32.25
N LEU A 560 18.90 14.61 -32.90
CA LEU A 560 18.84 15.38 -34.14
C LEU A 560 18.18 14.63 -35.29
N SER A 561 18.41 13.31 -35.41
CA SER A 561 17.81 12.45 -36.43
C SER A 561 16.29 12.46 -36.37
N THR A 562 15.73 12.32 -35.17
CA THR A 562 14.29 12.29 -34.93
C THR A 562 13.65 13.66 -35.18
N ILE A 563 14.32 14.75 -34.76
CA ILE A 563 13.86 16.13 -35.00
C ILE A 563 13.77 16.44 -36.51
N ARG A 564 14.80 16.04 -37.25
CA ARG A 564 14.92 16.38 -38.69
C ARG A 564 13.84 15.73 -39.53
N ASN A 565 13.36 14.54 -39.13
CA ASN A 565 12.37 13.76 -39.87
C ASN A 565 10.91 14.11 -39.54
N ALA A 566 10.68 15.02 -38.57
CA ALA A 566 9.33 15.46 -38.22
C ALA A 566 8.73 16.38 -39.31
N ASP A 567 7.41 16.25 -39.53
CA ASP A 567 6.68 17.12 -40.48
C ASP A 567 6.71 18.58 -40.03
N ARG A 568 6.63 18.80 -38.68
CA ARG A 568 6.70 20.13 -38.11
C ARG A 568 7.42 20.08 -36.75
N ILE A 569 8.27 21.04 -36.54
CA ILE A 569 9.02 21.25 -35.29
C ILE A 569 8.39 22.44 -34.57
N LEU A 570 8.14 22.28 -33.27
CA LEU A 570 7.66 23.34 -32.38
C LEU A 570 8.75 23.63 -31.34
N VAL A 571 9.20 24.86 -31.33
CA VAL A 571 10.16 25.37 -30.35
C VAL A 571 9.40 25.97 -29.19
N ILE A 572 9.51 25.33 -28.02
CA ILE A 572 8.79 25.71 -26.81
C ILE A 572 9.72 26.44 -25.85
N ARG A 573 9.33 27.67 -25.43
CA ARG A 573 10.03 28.47 -24.42
C ARG A 573 9.01 29.11 -23.47
N GLY A 574 9.21 28.98 -22.19
CA GLY A 574 8.35 29.60 -21.17
C GLY A 574 6.87 29.23 -21.27
N GLY A 575 6.55 28.08 -21.87
CA GLY A 575 5.17 27.60 -22.06
C GLY A 575 4.47 28.10 -23.29
N GLU A 576 5.19 28.70 -24.25
CA GLU A 576 4.66 29.26 -25.51
C GLU A 576 5.43 28.70 -26.72
N ILE A 577 4.80 28.69 -27.91
CA ILE A 577 5.45 28.36 -29.18
C ILE A 577 6.17 29.60 -29.67
N THR A 578 7.52 29.58 -29.67
CA THR A 578 8.32 30.72 -30.15
C THR A 578 8.66 30.60 -31.63
N GLU A 579 8.89 29.39 -32.13
CA GLU A 579 9.15 29.13 -33.54
C GLU A 579 8.42 27.85 -33.95
N GLN A 580 7.99 27.79 -35.18
CA GLN A 580 7.44 26.59 -35.81
C GLN A 580 7.76 26.51 -37.28
N GLY A 581 7.91 25.31 -37.80
CA GLY A 581 8.18 25.04 -39.22
C GLY A 581 8.88 23.71 -39.43
N THR A 582 9.26 23.42 -40.66
CA THR A 582 10.10 22.29 -41.01
C THR A 582 11.55 22.55 -40.60
N HIS A 583 12.36 21.50 -40.53
CA HIS A 583 13.79 21.62 -40.23
C HIS A 583 14.49 22.66 -41.14
N SER A 584 14.27 22.56 -42.44
CA SER A 584 14.90 23.44 -43.41
C SER A 584 14.48 24.92 -43.26
N GLU A 585 13.21 25.16 -42.95
CA GLU A 585 12.68 26.53 -42.72
C GLU A 585 13.27 27.15 -41.46
N LEU A 586 13.38 26.37 -40.37
CA LEU A 586 13.89 26.85 -39.10
C LEU A 586 15.41 27.08 -39.13
N ILE A 587 16.17 26.25 -39.84
CA ILE A 587 17.60 26.47 -40.06
C ILE A 587 17.81 27.77 -40.87
N ALA A 588 17.01 28.01 -41.90
CA ALA A 588 17.11 29.23 -42.74
C ALA A 588 16.75 30.52 -41.98
N LYS A 589 15.94 30.44 -40.93
CA LYS A 589 15.58 31.57 -40.06
C LYS A 589 16.71 32.05 -39.16
N HIS A 590 17.74 31.24 -38.92
CA HIS A 590 18.84 31.51 -37.98
C HIS A 590 18.35 31.94 -36.58
N GLY A 591 17.23 31.36 -36.12
CA GLY A 591 16.65 31.65 -34.82
C GLY A 591 17.16 30.73 -33.70
N TYR A 592 16.40 30.65 -32.63
CA TYR A 592 16.75 29.81 -31.47
C TYR A 592 16.91 28.32 -31.83
N TYR A 593 16.08 27.80 -32.75
CA TYR A 593 16.25 26.42 -33.24
C TYR A 593 17.61 26.23 -33.92
N TYR A 594 18.07 27.20 -34.72
CA TYR A 594 19.38 27.13 -35.36
C TYR A 594 20.50 27.06 -34.34
N ASP A 595 20.46 27.88 -33.30
CA ASP A 595 21.48 27.90 -32.25
C ASP A 595 21.50 26.57 -31.48
N LEU A 596 20.32 26.04 -31.14
CA LEU A 596 20.19 24.79 -30.42
C LEU A 596 20.69 23.61 -31.26
N TYR A 597 20.28 23.55 -32.53
CA TYR A 597 20.70 22.52 -33.47
C TYR A 597 22.22 22.53 -33.70
N THR A 598 22.80 23.70 -33.96
CA THR A 598 24.24 23.81 -34.19
C THR A 598 25.07 23.50 -32.97
N THR A 599 24.57 23.80 -31.78
CA THR A 599 25.23 23.44 -30.51
C THR A 599 25.23 21.92 -30.30
N GLN A 600 24.08 21.27 -30.44
CA GLN A 600 23.96 19.80 -30.34
C GLN A 600 24.74 19.09 -31.43
N PHE A 601 24.71 19.59 -32.68
CA PHE A 601 25.49 19.01 -33.75
C PHE A 601 27.01 19.06 -33.48
N ARG A 602 27.48 20.12 -32.87
CA ARG A 602 28.90 20.21 -32.46
C ARG A 602 29.24 19.22 -31.37
N GLU A 603 28.35 19.02 -30.40
CA GLU A 603 28.53 18.01 -29.33
C GLU A 603 28.53 16.60 -29.91
N GLU A 604 27.56 16.21 -30.72
CA GLU A 604 27.48 14.90 -31.37
C GLU A 604 28.68 14.62 -32.30
N ALA A 605 29.13 15.64 -33.08
CA ALA A 605 30.30 15.49 -33.92
C ALA A 605 31.61 15.37 -33.11
N SER A 606 31.71 16.05 -31.98
CA SER A 606 32.84 15.94 -31.06
C SER A 606 32.87 14.56 -30.41
N ASP A 607 31.73 14.03 -29.96
CA ASP A 607 31.62 12.71 -29.35
C ASP A 607 31.93 11.59 -30.36
N ALA A 608 31.50 11.73 -31.62
CA ALA A 608 31.85 10.81 -32.70
C ALA A 608 33.35 10.74 -32.96
N ILE A 609 34.04 11.90 -32.96
CA ILE A 609 35.50 11.98 -33.14
C ILE A 609 36.27 11.40 -31.94
N LEU A 610 35.71 11.53 -30.70
CA LEU A 610 36.33 10.99 -29.49
C LEU A 610 36.10 9.47 -29.31
N SER A 611 35.10 8.90 -30.04
CA SER A 611 34.81 7.47 -30.02
C SER A 611 35.56 6.66 -31.08
N GLU A 612 36.20 7.30 -32.06
CA GLU A 612 37.19 6.73 -32.97
C GLU A 612 38.60 6.75 -32.35
#